data_8878e830ed5da7b38a9349bec9ce513f
#
_entry.id   8878e830ed5da7b38a9349bec9ce513f
#
_cell.length_a   1.000
_cell.length_b   1.000
_cell.length_c   1.000
_cell.angle_alpha   90.00
_cell.angle_beta   90.00
_cell.angle_gamma   90.00
#
_symmetry.space_group_name_H-M   'P 1'
#
loop_
_entity.id
_entity.type
_entity.pdbx_description
1 polymer ?
#
loop_
_entity_poly.entity_id
_entity_poly.type
_entity_poly.pdbx_seq_one_letter_code
_entity_poly.pdbx_strand_id
1 'polypeptide(L)'
;MGIFGALTELFQVPNMVPFMRLQTILEARWILGVFALLAVVCGLFWTWTFWFFLLLFLCTVAFFRDPKRTVPADPNLIVAAADGTVMDITESDENQVLKMKTRRVGIFLSIFDVHTNRAPIDGRVIYREHRKGLYLDARRRECSEKNESMTWAFENPCVTIVVRQITGAIARRIVAWAKIGDELKKGDRFGMIRFGSRTELYLPLNAELLVKTGDHVFGGSTIIARLSDS
;
A
#
# COMPACT_ATOMS: atom_id res chain seq x y z
N MET A 1 14.21 13.72 -22.09
CA MET A 1 14.26 12.27 -22.05
C MET A 1 15.53 11.92 -21.26
N GLY A 2 15.40 11.75 -19.96
CA GLY A 2 16.54 11.79 -19.04
C GLY A 2 17.10 10.42 -18.74
N ILE A 3 18.37 10.40 -18.38
CA ILE A 3 19.23 9.26 -18.01
C ILE A 3 18.57 8.27 -17.03
N PHE A 4 17.54 8.68 -16.28
CA PHE A 4 16.76 7.84 -15.37
C PHE A 4 15.82 6.84 -16.07
N GLY A 5 15.39 7.09 -17.29
CA GLY A 5 14.54 6.15 -18.07
C GLY A 5 15.35 4.97 -18.62
N ALA A 6 16.59 5.20 -19.01
CA ALA A 6 17.48 4.17 -19.56
C ALA A 6 18.01 3.21 -18.48
N LEU A 7 18.14 3.67 -17.22
CA LEU A 7 18.58 2.82 -16.11
C LEU A 7 17.50 1.83 -15.64
N THR A 8 16.22 2.13 -15.87
CA THR A 8 15.13 1.21 -15.52
C THR A 8 14.99 0.04 -16.51
N GLU A 9 15.40 0.21 -17.76
CA GLU A 9 15.37 -0.89 -18.75
C GLU A 9 16.61 -1.81 -18.62
N LEU A 10 17.75 -1.30 -18.17
CA LEU A 10 18.99 -2.08 -18.03
C LEU A 10 18.99 -3.03 -16.82
N PHE A 11 18.09 -2.87 -15.86
CA PHE A 11 17.98 -3.74 -14.69
C PHE A 11 16.68 -4.56 -14.68
N GLN A 12 16.27 -5.12 -15.82
CA GLN A 12 15.46 -6.33 -15.84
C GLN A 12 16.32 -7.51 -15.40
N VAL A 13 16.72 -7.54 -14.13
CA VAL A 13 17.37 -8.72 -13.56
C VAL A 13 16.28 -9.76 -13.27
N PRO A 14 16.23 -10.86 -14.06
CA PRO A 14 15.29 -11.93 -13.78
C PRO A 14 15.74 -12.64 -12.51
N ASN A 15 14.86 -12.70 -11.52
CA ASN A 15 14.92 -13.66 -10.40
C ASN A 15 15.92 -13.44 -9.25
N MET A 16 16.34 -12.25 -8.93
CA MET A 16 17.07 -12.04 -7.68
C MET A 16 16.23 -11.31 -6.63
N VAL A 17 16.00 -12.00 -5.51
CA VAL A 17 15.39 -11.65 -4.23
C VAL A 17 13.88 -11.38 -4.27
N PRO A 18 13.04 -12.41 -4.00
CA PRO A 18 11.58 -12.26 -3.92
C PRO A 18 11.09 -11.43 -2.72
N PHE A 19 11.99 -10.96 -1.86
CA PHE A 19 11.70 -10.30 -0.60
C PHE A 19 11.63 -8.77 -0.71
N MET A 20 12.45 -8.15 -1.57
CA MET A 20 12.48 -6.70 -1.79
C MET A 20 12.54 -6.37 -3.28
N ARG A 21 11.98 -5.22 -3.66
CA ARG A 21 12.05 -4.71 -5.03
C ARG A 21 12.76 -3.36 -5.08
N LEU A 22 13.32 -3.01 -6.25
CA LEU A 22 14.11 -1.79 -6.42
C LEU A 22 13.38 -0.54 -5.90
N GLN A 23 12.09 -0.40 -6.15
CA GLN A 23 11.29 0.74 -5.68
C GLN A 23 11.28 0.85 -4.15
N THR A 24 11.04 -0.26 -3.43
CA THR A 24 11.03 -0.27 -1.96
C THR A 24 12.43 -0.07 -1.38
N ILE A 25 13.47 -0.60 -2.02
CA ILE A 25 14.87 -0.35 -1.64
C ILE A 25 15.22 1.13 -1.77
N LEU A 26 14.82 1.77 -2.87
CA LEU A 26 15.06 3.19 -3.09
C LEU A 26 14.40 4.06 -2.02
N GLU A 27 13.22 3.66 -1.52
CA GLU A 27 12.56 4.35 -0.42
C GLU A 27 13.27 4.16 0.94
N ALA A 28 13.95 3.03 1.14
CA ALA A 28 14.68 2.70 2.36
C ALA A 28 16.15 3.17 2.35
N ARG A 29 16.73 3.52 1.19
CA ARG A 29 18.18 3.67 0.96
C ARG A 29 18.91 4.53 1.99
N TRP A 30 18.31 5.67 2.36
CA TRP A 30 18.96 6.58 3.32
C TRP A 30 18.96 6.01 4.74
N ILE A 31 17.88 5.37 5.15
CA ILE A 31 17.76 4.73 6.47
C ILE A 31 18.73 3.57 6.56
N LEU A 32 18.78 2.72 5.53
CA LEU A 32 19.70 1.59 5.45
C LEU A 32 21.16 2.06 5.44
N GLY A 33 21.48 3.09 4.66
CA GLY A 33 22.83 3.67 4.60
C GLY A 33 23.30 4.24 5.95
N VAL A 34 22.42 4.96 6.64
CA VAL A 34 22.73 5.50 7.96
C VAL A 34 22.97 4.38 8.98
N PHE A 35 22.11 3.37 9.04
CA PHE A 35 22.31 2.28 10.01
C PHE A 35 23.52 1.41 9.68
N ALA A 36 23.83 1.18 8.41
CA ALA A 36 25.06 0.49 8.02
C ALA A 36 26.30 1.28 8.43
N LEU A 37 26.32 2.59 8.18
CA LEU A 37 27.43 3.47 8.59
C LEU A 37 27.60 3.48 10.12
N LEU A 38 26.50 3.66 10.86
CA LEU A 38 26.54 3.67 12.32
C LEU A 38 26.99 2.32 12.89
N ALA A 39 26.56 1.20 12.28
CA ALA A 39 27.01 -0.13 12.69
C ALA A 39 28.56 -0.25 12.57
N VAL A 40 29.12 0.20 11.45
CA VAL A 40 30.57 0.16 11.24
C VAL A 40 31.30 1.12 12.17
N VAL A 41 30.95 2.42 12.17
CA VAL A 41 31.67 3.46 12.94
C VAL A 41 31.54 3.18 14.42
N CYS A 42 30.36 2.95 14.97
CA CYS A 42 30.19 2.71 16.39
C CYS A 42 30.75 1.34 16.81
N GLY A 43 30.68 0.34 15.92
CA GLY A 43 31.23 -0.98 16.18
C GLY A 43 32.76 -1.01 16.37
N LEU A 44 33.49 -0.02 15.79
CA LEU A 44 34.91 0.13 16.00
C LEU A 44 35.26 0.52 17.46
N PHE A 45 34.31 1.15 18.15
CA PHE A 45 34.50 1.59 19.54
C PHE A 45 33.84 0.64 20.54
N TRP A 46 32.73 0.00 20.17
CA TRP A 46 31.97 -0.82 21.10
C TRP A 46 31.17 -1.93 20.36
N THR A 47 31.49 -3.18 20.57
CA THR A 47 30.89 -4.35 19.90
C THR A 47 29.37 -4.40 20.03
N TRP A 48 28.81 -4.01 21.18
CA TRP A 48 27.36 -3.99 21.40
C TRP A 48 26.61 -3.02 20.48
N THR A 49 27.22 -1.88 20.13
CA THR A 49 26.61 -0.91 19.25
C THR A 49 26.52 -1.41 17.81
N PHE A 50 27.47 -2.25 17.37
CA PHE A 50 27.37 -2.93 16.07
C PHE A 50 26.10 -3.79 15.99
N TRP A 51 25.85 -4.65 16.98
CA TRP A 51 24.68 -5.51 16.99
C TRP A 51 23.38 -4.73 17.08
N PHE A 52 23.33 -3.63 17.83
CA PHE A 52 22.17 -2.76 17.92
C PHE A 52 21.82 -2.13 16.55
N PHE A 53 22.79 -1.53 15.86
CA PHE A 53 22.53 -0.92 14.56
C PHE A 53 22.28 -1.96 13.45
N LEU A 54 22.90 -3.12 13.53
CA LEU A 54 22.61 -4.25 12.66
C LEU A 54 21.15 -4.71 12.83
N LEU A 55 20.63 -4.79 14.04
CA LEU A 55 19.23 -5.11 14.30
C LEU A 55 18.31 -4.06 13.67
N LEU A 56 18.59 -2.78 13.84
CA LEU A 56 17.78 -1.70 13.21
C LEU A 56 17.84 -1.78 11.70
N PHE A 57 18.98 -2.09 11.12
CA PHE A 57 19.13 -2.34 9.69
C PHE A 57 18.23 -3.49 9.23
N LEU A 58 18.27 -4.64 9.90
CA LEU A 58 17.44 -5.81 9.58
C LEU A 58 15.95 -5.52 9.75
N CYS A 59 15.54 -4.80 10.80
CA CYS A 59 14.16 -4.34 10.98
C CYS A 59 13.71 -3.44 9.82
N THR A 60 14.60 -2.56 9.34
CA THR A 60 14.29 -1.70 8.18
C THR A 60 14.12 -2.54 6.91
N VAL A 61 15.00 -3.51 6.67
CA VAL A 61 14.87 -4.46 5.54
C VAL A 61 13.53 -5.21 5.63
N ALA A 62 13.18 -5.70 6.81
CA ALA A 62 11.92 -6.42 7.04
C ALA A 62 10.70 -5.52 6.79
N PHE A 63 10.74 -4.26 7.22
CA PHE A 63 9.67 -3.30 7.00
C PHE A 63 9.43 -2.98 5.50
N PHE A 64 10.50 -2.78 4.74
CA PHE A 64 10.41 -2.46 3.30
C PHE A 64 10.33 -3.70 2.41
N ARG A 65 10.01 -4.87 2.95
CA ARG A 65 9.82 -6.08 2.15
C ARG A 65 8.63 -5.95 1.21
N ASP A 66 8.73 -6.58 0.04
CA ASP A 66 7.66 -6.59 -0.96
C ASP A 66 7.60 -7.98 -1.64
N PRO A 67 6.99 -8.96 -0.98
CA PRO A 67 6.94 -10.33 -1.48
C PRO A 67 6.09 -10.45 -2.76
N LYS A 68 6.40 -11.44 -3.58
CA LYS A 68 5.54 -11.82 -4.71
C LYS A 68 4.16 -12.25 -4.18
N ARG A 69 3.12 -11.93 -4.95
CA ARG A 69 1.74 -12.28 -4.60
C ARG A 69 1.14 -13.19 -5.67
N THR A 70 0.36 -14.16 -5.22
CA THR A 70 -0.52 -14.93 -6.11
C THR A 70 -1.80 -14.13 -6.27
N VAL A 71 -2.01 -13.60 -7.47
CA VAL A 71 -3.14 -12.73 -7.79
C VAL A 71 -4.24 -13.59 -8.42
N PRO A 72 -5.50 -13.55 -7.94
CA PRO A 72 -6.63 -14.24 -8.57
C PRO A 72 -6.85 -13.74 -10.00
N ALA A 73 -7.01 -14.66 -10.95
CA ALA A 73 -7.15 -14.33 -12.37
C ALA A 73 -8.56 -13.85 -12.77
N ASP A 74 -9.60 -14.24 -12.01
CA ASP A 74 -11.00 -13.90 -12.31
C ASP A 74 -11.20 -12.37 -12.29
N PRO A 75 -11.63 -11.72 -13.39
CA PRO A 75 -11.80 -10.27 -13.48
C PRO A 75 -12.89 -9.72 -12.56
N ASN A 76 -13.88 -10.53 -12.16
CA ASN A 76 -14.95 -10.11 -11.27
C ASN A 76 -14.51 -10.02 -9.79
N LEU A 77 -13.32 -10.49 -9.46
CA LEU A 77 -12.80 -10.47 -8.09
C LEU A 77 -12.04 -9.18 -7.81
N ILE A 78 -12.42 -8.52 -6.72
CA ILE A 78 -11.74 -7.35 -6.16
C ILE A 78 -10.82 -7.84 -5.04
N VAL A 79 -9.52 -7.54 -5.12
CA VAL A 79 -8.54 -7.94 -4.12
C VAL A 79 -8.23 -6.83 -3.13
N ALA A 80 -7.68 -7.21 -1.97
CA ALA A 80 -7.20 -6.26 -0.97
C ALA A 80 -6.14 -5.32 -1.57
N ALA A 81 -6.27 -4.02 -1.31
CA ALA A 81 -5.30 -3.03 -1.75
C ALA A 81 -4.09 -2.91 -0.82
N ALA A 82 -4.13 -3.55 0.36
CA ALA A 82 -3.06 -3.53 1.36
C ALA A 82 -3.06 -4.82 2.19
N ASP A 83 -1.92 -5.11 2.83
CA ASP A 83 -1.85 -6.09 3.91
C ASP A 83 -2.39 -5.45 5.20
N GLY A 84 -3.01 -6.25 6.06
CA GLY A 84 -3.45 -5.79 7.37
C GLY A 84 -4.73 -6.45 7.86
N THR A 85 -5.31 -5.86 8.90
CA THR A 85 -6.55 -6.36 9.49
C THR A 85 -7.74 -5.50 9.07
N VAL A 86 -8.82 -6.13 8.63
CA VAL A 86 -10.10 -5.46 8.37
C VAL A 86 -10.68 -4.93 9.67
N MET A 87 -10.66 -3.61 9.86
CA MET A 87 -11.12 -2.95 11.09
C MET A 87 -12.60 -2.66 11.11
N ASP A 88 -13.13 -2.26 9.97
CA ASP A 88 -14.55 -1.95 9.80
C ASP A 88 -15.01 -2.14 8.37
N ILE A 89 -16.30 -2.45 8.25
CA ILE A 89 -17.04 -2.52 7.02
C ILE A 89 -18.30 -1.68 7.26
N THR A 90 -18.44 -0.58 6.51
CA THR A 90 -19.54 0.37 6.71
C THR A 90 -20.05 0.91 5.39
N GLU A 91 -21.31 1.26 5.31
CA GLU A 91 -21.81 2.08 4.21
C GLU A 91 -21.36 3.52 4.41
N SER A 92 -20.89 4.15 3.35
CA SER A 92 -20.36 5.52 3.35
C SER A 92 -20.58 6.16 2.00
N ASP A 93 -20.89 7.45 2.01
CA ASP A 93 -20.91 8.23 0.78
C ASP A 93 -19.47 8.46 0.31
N GLU A 94 -19.18 8.11 -0.93
CA GLU A 94 -17.95 8.49 -1.61
C GLU A 94 -18.23 9.73 -2.48
N ASN A 95 -17.72 10.89 -2.04
CA ASN A 95 -18.12 12.20 -2.60
C ASN A 95 -17.11 12.79 -3.57
N GLN A 96 -15.92 12.19 -3.72
CA GLN A 96 -14.85 12.76 -4.56
C GLN A 96 -14.94 12.28 -6.01
N VAL A 97 -15.11 10.99 -6.21
CA VAL A 97 -15.07 10.35 -7.53
C VAL A 97 -16.42 9.73 -7.91
N LEU A 98 -16.90 8.80 -7.09
CA LEU A 98 -18.12 8.02 -7.39
C LEU A 98 -19.39 8.82 -7.16
N LYS A 99 -19.38 9.75 -6.19
CA LYS A 99 -20.53 10.60 -5.79
C LYS A 99 -21.80 9.79 -5.50
N MET A 100 -21.61 8.66 -4.84
CA MET A 100 -22.68 7.72 -4.52
C MET A 100 -22.40 7.01 -3.20
N LYS A 101 -23.43 6.33 -2.67
CA LYS A 101 -23.26 5.41 -1.54
C LYS A 101 -22.45 4.20 -1.95
N THR A 102 -21.52 3.84 -1.11
CA THR A 102 -20.57 2.74 -1.32
C THR A 102 -20.44 1.92 -0.06
N ARG A 103 -19.91 0.72 -0.19
CA ARG A 103 -19.48 -0.09 0.93
C ARG A 103 -17.99 0.12 1.15
N ARG A 104 -17.64 0.76 2.25
CA ARG A 104 -16.26 1.02 2.64
C ARG A 104 -15.71 -0.12 3.47
N VAL A 105 -14.58 -0.67 3.05
CA VAL A 105 -13.78 -1.66 3.79
C VAL A 105 -12.50 -1.00 4.26
N GLY A 106 -12.33 -0.85 5.58
CA GLY A 106 -11.15 -0.24 6.19
C GLY A 106 -10.15 -1.29 6.64
N ILE A 107 -8.91 -1.24 6.15
CA ILE A 107 -7.81 -2.15 6.47
C ILE A 107 -6.75 -1.37 7.25
N PHE A 108 -6.41 -1.83 8.45
CA PHE A 108 -5.34 -1.28 9.27
C PHE A 108 -4.05 -2.03 9.01
N LEU A 109 -3.00 -1.31 8.67
CA LEU A 109 -1.65 -1.84 8.47
C LEU A 109 -0.83 -1.64 9.75
N SER A 110 -0.48 -2.71 10.42
CA SER A 110 0.47 -2.67 11.53
C SER A 110 1.91 -2.50 11.01
N ILE A 111 2.85 -2.15 11.87
CA ILE A 111 4.28 -2.05 11.49
C ILE A 111 4.88 -3.38 10.98
N PHE A 112 4.24 -4.49 11.26
CA PHE A 112 4.67 -5.82 10.82
C PHE A 112 4.09 -6.23 9.46
N ASP A 113 3.12 -5.47 8.93
CA ASP A 113 2.51 -5.74 7.65
C ASP A 113 3.35 -5.20 6.49
N VAL A 114 3.07 -5.67 5.26
CA VAL A 114 3.67 -5.10 4.06
C VAL A 114 2.98 -3.79 3.73
N HIS A 115 3.76 -2.72 3.61
CA HIS A 115 3.23 -1.36 3.44
C HIS A 115 3.05 -0.93 1.98
N THR A 116 3.39 -1.81 1.03
CA THR A 116 3.13 -1.60 -0.40
C THR A 116 1.65 -1.77 -0.69
N ASN A 117 1.04 -0.76 -1.32
CA ASN A 117 -0.35 -0.83 -1.76
C ASN A 117 -0.45 -1.28 -3.22
N ARG A 118 -1.48 -2.09 -3.51
CA ARG A 118 -1.66 -2.77 -4.78
C ARG A 118 -3.03 -2.50 -5.38
N ALA A 119 -3.09 -2.41 -6.72
CA ALA A 119 -4.32 -2.19 -7.47
C ALA A 119 -5.34 -3.30 -7.16
N PRO A 120 -6.57 -2.94 -6.77
CA PRO A 120 -7.60 -3.92 -6.38
C PRO A 120 -8.23 -4.64 -7.56
N ILE A 121 -8.16 -4.06 -8.75
CA ILE A 121 -8.70 -4.57 -10.03
C ILE A 121 -7.71 -4.28 -11.15
N ASP A 122 -7.88 -4.95 -12.31
CA ASP A 122 -7.29 -4.49 -13.56
C ASP A 122 -7.98 -3.19 -13.97
N GLY A 123 -7.23 -2.18 -14.38
CA GLY A 123 -7.83 -0.94 -14.83
C GLY A 123 -6.87 0.24 -14.91
N ARG A 124 -7.40 1.35 -15.39
CA ARG A 124 -6.71 2.61 -15.56
C ARG A 124 -6.82 3.48 -14.31
N VAL A 125 -5.76 4.13 -13.92
CA VAL A 125 -5.78 5.16 -12.87
C VAL A 125 -6.42 6.42 -13.44
N ILE A 126 -7.66 6.72 -13.06
CA ILE A 126 -8.41 7.88 -13.55
C ILE A 126 -8.37 9.08 -12.61
N TYR A 127 -8.03 8.84 -11.33
CA TYR A 127 -8.00 9.89 -10.31
C TYR A 127 -6.88 9.64 -9.31
N ARG A 128 -6.23 10.74 -8.88
CA ARG A 128 -5.27 10.77 -7.79
C ARG A 128 -5.26 12.15 -7.16
N GLU A 129 -5.60 12.24 -5.88
CA GLU A 129 -5.56 13.48 -5.13
C GLU A 129 -4.91 13.28 -3.76
N HIS A 130 -4.00 14.17 -3.39
CA HIS A 130 -3.38 14.23 -2.09
C HIS A 130 -4.07 15.31 -1.24
N ARG A 131 -4.55 14.93 -0.07
CA ARG A 131 -5.15 15.83 0.92
C ARG A 131 -4.24 15.93 2.14
N LYS A 132 -3.78 17.12 2.47
CA LYS A 132 -3.09 17.38 3.73
C LYS A 132 -4.04 17.20 4.91
N GLY A 133 -3.54 16.76 6.05
CA GLY A 133 -4.36 16.52 7.23
C GLY A 133 -3.53 16.29 8.49
N LEU A 134 -4.17 15.73 9.50
CA LEU A 134 -3.56 15.36 10.77
C LEU A 134 -2.87 14.00 10.70
N TYR A 135 -2.31 13.56 11.82
CA TYR A 135 -1.65 12.26 12.00
C TYR A 135 -2.21 11.56 13.25
N LEU A 136 -3.54 11.36 13.27
CA LEU A 136 -4.20 10.62 14.35
C LEU A 136 -3.92 9.12 14.21
N ASP A 137 -4.09 8.37 15.31
CA ASP A 137 -4.00 6.91 15.27
C ASP A 137 -4.95 6.35 14.19
N ALA A 138 -4.40 5.56 13.27
CA ALA A 138 -5.13 5.00 12.13
C ALA A 138 -6.25 4.01 12.50
N ARG A 139 -6.31 3.57 13.75
CA ARG A 139 -7.40 2.74 14.31
C ARG A 139 -8.63 3.55 14.66
N ARG A 140 -8.52 4.87 14.85
CA ARG A 140 -9.65 5.75 15.14
C ARG A 140 -10.47 6.00 13.88
N ARG A 141 -11.80 5.99 13.97
CA ARG A 141 -12.70 6.28 12.85
C ARG A 141 -12.47 7.66 12.24
N GLU A 142 -12.15 8.65 13.10
CA GLU A 142 -11.90 10.03 12.69
C GLU A 142 -10.70 10.20 11.76
N CYS A 143 -9.76 9.22 11.70
CA CYS A 143 -8.58 9.31 10.85
C CYS A 143 -8.95 9.39 9.37
N SER A 144 -10.03 8.75 8.94
CA SER A 144 -10.53 8.76 7.56
C SER A 144 -10.84 10.16 7.04
N GLU A 145 -11.33 11.02 7.94
CA GLU A 145 -11.71 12.39 7.57
C GLU A 145 -10.61 13.41 7.83
N LYS A 146 -9.85 13.24 8.91
CA LYS A 146 -8.94 14.28 9.41
C LYS A 146 -7.47 14.06 9.03
N ASN A 147 -7.03 12.83 8.79
CA ASN A 147 -5.64 12.56 8.50
C ASN A 147 -5.24 12.91 7.07
N GLU A 148 -3.94 13.13 6.90
CA GLU A 148 -3.32 13.19 5.58
C GLU A 148 -3.65 11.92 4.80
N SER A 149 -4.12 12.09 3.57
CA SER A 149 -4.59 10.98 2.75
C SER A 149 -4.30 11.18 1.27
N MET A 150 -4.28 10.08 0.53
CA MET A 150 -4.22 10.07 -0.92
C MET A 150 -5.33 9.18 -1.46
N THR A 151 -6.22 9.77 -2.25
CA THR A 151 -7.34 9.07 -2.89
C THR A 151 -6.95 8.71 -4.31
N TRP A 152 -7.25 7.48 -4.69
CA TRP A 152 -7.05 6.90 -6.01
C TRP A 152 -8.35 6.35 -6.56
N ALA A 153 -8.53 6.39 -7.88
CA ALA A 153 -9.60 5.62 -8.53
C ALA A 153 -9.03 4.80 -9.67
N PHE A 154 -9.42 3.54 -9.69
CA PHE A 154 -9.10 2.54 -10.70
C PHE A 154 -10.38 2.20 -11.45
N GLU A 155 -10.36 2.34 -12.75
CA GLU A 155 -11.52 2.13 -13.61
C GLU A 155 -11.25 1.08 -14.66
N ASN A 156 -12.22 0.21 -14.87
CA ASN A 156 -12.32 -0.66 -16.03
C ASN A 156 -13.75 -0.61 -16.60
N PRO A 157 -14.05 -1.30 -17.72
CA PRO A 157 -15.40 -1.24 -18.31
C PRO A 157 -16.54 -1.70 -17.39
N CYS A 158 -16.25 -2.48 -16.34
CA CYS A 158 -17.26 -3.06 -15.44
C CYS A 158 -17.47 -2.24 -14.17
N VAL A 159 -16.42 -1.59 -13.65
CA VAL A 159 -16.47 -0.96 -12.33
C VAL A 159 -15.38 0.09 -12.14
N THR A 160 -15.69 1.09 -11.30
CA THR A 160 -14.70 2.01 -10.73
C THR A 160 -14.56 1.73 -9.24
N ILE A 161 -13.33 1.46 -8.78
CA ILE A 161 -12.99 1.24 -7.37
C ILE A 161 -12.16 2.40 -6.87
N VAL A 162 -12.59 3.01 -5.76
CA VAL A 162 -11.81 4.04 -5.07
C VAL A 162 -11.02 3.41 -3.94
N VAL A 163 -9.75 3.79 -3.85
CA VAL A 163 -8.84 3.41 -2.76
C VAL A 163 -8.30 4.67 -2.10
N ARG A 164 -8.41 4.75 -0.78
CA ARG A 164 -7.85 5.87 0.00
C ARG A 164 -6.75 5.36 0.91
N GLN A 165 -5.54 5.86 0.71
CA GLN A 165 -4.41 5.70 1.61
C GLN A 165 -4.49 6.77 2.70
N ILE A 166 -4.35 6.39 3.96
CA ILE A 166 -4.50 7.29 5.12
C ILE A 166 -3.29 7.09 6.03
N THR A 167 -2.62 8.17 6.39
CA THR A 167 -1.51 8.14 7.35
C THR A 167 -2.01 7.84 8.76
N GLY A 168 -1.10 7.37 9.60
CA GLY A 168 -1.34 7.19 11.04
C GLY A 168 -0.43 8.06 11.89
N ALA A 169 -0.39 7.85 13.20
CA ALA A 169 0.38 8.67 14.14
C ALA A 169 1.90 8.63 13.88
N ILE A 170 2.41 7.50 13.40
CA ILE A 170 3.84 7.31 13.09
C ILE A 170 4.09 7.53 11.58
N ALA A 171 3.14 7.16 10.74
CA ALA A 171 3.20 7.33 9.29
C ALA A 171 3.06 8.80 8.93
N ARG A 172 4.07 9.36 8.29
CA ARG A 172 4.06 10.78 7.85
C ARG A 172 4.37 10.95 6.38
N ARG A 173 4.28 9.87 5.58
CA ARG A 173 4.56 9.96 4.15
C ARG A 173 3.80 8.89 3.38
N ILE A 174 3.04 9.35 2.40
CA ILE A 174 2.46 8.54 1.35
C ILE A 174 3.35 8.69 0.11
N VAL A 175 3.75 7.56 -0.45
CA VAL A 175 4.54 7.50 -1.69
C VAL A 175 3.63 7.03 -2.81
N ALA A 176 3.54 7.82 -3.87
CA ALA A 176 2.80 7.51 -5.09
C ALA A 176 3.79 7.07 -6.17
N TRP A 177 3.65 5.86 -6.69
CA TRP A 177 4.45 5.37 -7.81
C TRP A 177 3.69 5.48 -9.13
N ALA A 178 2.39 5.15 -9.12
CA ALA A 178 1.53 5.29 -10.28
C ALA A 178 1.13 6.75 -10.55
N LYS A 179 0.72 7.01 -11.78
CA LYS A 179 0.24 8.31 -12.26
C LYS A 179 -1.15 8.16 -12.86
N ILE A 180 -1.87 9.27 -12.94
CA ILE A 180 -3.12 9.32 -13.71
C ILE A 180 -2.80 8.94 -15.15
N GLY A 181 -3.59 8.02 -15.70
CA GLY A 181 -3.45 7.47 -17.04
C GLY A 181 -2.70 6.14 -17.11
N ASP A 182 -2.00 5.71 -16.05
CA ASP A 182 -1.33 4.42 -16.03
C ASP A 182 -2.34 3.27 -16.05
N GLU A 183 -2.08 2.25 -16.87
CA GLU A 183 -2.78 0.97 -16.88
C GLU A 183 -2.11 0.01 -15.90
N LEU A 184 -2.84 -0.45 -14.91
CA LEU A 184 -2.36 -1.37 -13.89
C LEU A 184 -3.14 -2.68 -13.93
N LYS A 185 -2.42 -3.78 -13.76
CA LYS A 185 -3.03 -5.07 -13.52
C LYS A 185 -3.37 -5.21 -12.04
N LYS A 186 -4.40 -5.97 -11.74
CA LYS A 186 -4.76 -6.39 -10.39
C LYS A 186 -3.53 -6.93 -9.66
N GLY A 187 -3.28 -6.42 -8.46
CA GLY A 187 -2.08 -6.75 -7.68
C GLY A 187 -0.82 -5.94 -8.02
N ASP A 188 -0.82 -5.12 -9.07
CA ASP A 188 0.28 -4.20 -9.37
C ASP A 188 0.39 -3.11 -8.31
N ARG A 189 1.60 -2.64 -8.06
CA ARG A 189 1.91 -1.66 -7.03
C ARG A 189 1.62 -0.25 -7.52
N PHE A 190 0.83 0.50 -6.78
CA PHE A 190 0.56 1.90 -7.11
C PHE A 190 1.18 2.89 -6.11
N GLY A 191 1.53 2.43 -4.91
CA GLY A 191 2.10 3.30 -3.89
C GLY A 191 2.48 2.57 -2.61
N MET A 192 2.89 3.34 -1.61
CA MET A 192 3.29 2.85 -0.28
C MET A 192 2.92 3.88 0.78
N ILE A 193 2.55 3.42 1.98
CA ILE A 193 2.41 4.27 3.16
C ILE A 193 3.48 3.85 4.16
N ARG A 194 4.30 4.79 4.66
CA ARG A 194 5.38 4.44 5.61
C ARG A 194 4.87 4.53 7.04
N PHE A 195 4.97 3.41 7.80
CA PHE A 195 4.73 3.23 9.24
C PHE A 195 3.28 3.45 9.73
N GLY A 196 2.59 2.35 10.09
CA GLY A 196 1.30 2.31 10.78
C GLY A 196 0.22 3.18 10.13
N SER A 197 -0.65 2.59 9.31
CA SER A 197 -1.52 3.31 8.39
C SER A 197 -2.85 2.60 8.21
N ARG A 198 -3.72 3.21 7.44
CA ARG A 198 -5.00 2.63 7.03
C ARG A 198 -5.17 2.76 5.53
N THR A 199 -5.73 1.74 4.92
CA THR A 199 -6.18 1.78 3.52
C THR A 199 -7.66 1.46 3.48
N GLU A 200 -8.43 2.26 2.77
CA GLU A 200 -9.87 2.07 2.59
C GLU A 200 -10.17 1.76 1.14
N LEU A 201 -11.03 0.74 0.92
CA LEU A 201 -11.61 0.43 -0.38
C LEU A 201 -13.08 0.84 -0.36
N TYR A 202 -13.52 1.53 -1.40
CA TYR A 202 -14.92 1.91 -1.62
C TYR A 202 -15.47 1.09 -2.76
N LEU A 203 -16.39 0.20 -2.44
CA LEU A 203 -16.97 -0.81 -3.31
C LEU A 203 -18.42 -0.48 -3.65
N PRO A 204 -18.93 -0.87 -4.82
CA PRO A 204 -20.36 -0.75 -5.10
C PRO A 204 -21.17 -1.60 -4.12
N LEU A 205 -22.39 -1.13 -3.78
CA LEU A 205 -23.25 -1.79 -2.77
C LEU A 205 -23.69 -3.19 -3.17
N ASN A 206 -23.80 -3.46 -4.47
CA ASN A 206 -24.17 -4.77 -5.01
C ASN A 206 -23.03 -5.78 -5.06
N ALA A 207 -21.79 -5.39 -4.71
CA ALA A 207 -20.70 -6.34 -4.61
C ALA A 207 -20.88 -7.27 -3.41
N GLU A 208 -20.71 -8.58 -3.64
CA GLU A 208 -20.70 -9.59 -2.59
C GLU A 208 -19.42 -9.52 -1.80
N LEU A 209 -19.50 -9.24 -0.50
CA LEU A 209 -18.32 -9.23 0.39
C LEU A 209 -17.92 -10.66 0.75
N LEU A 210 -16.60 -10.91 0.68
CA LEU A 210 -15.99 -12.21 1.00
C LEU A 210 -15.07 -12.14 2.23
N VAL A 211 -15.08 -11.01 2.94
CA VAL A 211 -14.33 -10.79 4.18
C VAL A 211 -15.23 -10.21 5.27
N LYS A 212 -14.82 -10.34 6.51
CA LYS A 212 -15.48 -9.78 7.69
C LYS A 212 -14.50 -8.97 8.53
N THR A 213 -15.02 -8.14 9.42
CA THR A 213 -14.21 -7.43 10.42
C THR A 213 -13.42 -8.42 11.28
N GLY A 214 -12.14 -8.14 11.46
CA GLY A 214 -11.17 -8.98 12.17
C GLY A 214 -10.34 -9.89 11.27
N ASP A 215 -10.72 -10.09 10.01
CA ASP A 215 -9.93 -10.90 9.08
C ASP A 215 -8.60 -10.22 8.77
N HIS A 216 -7.51 -11.00 8.73
CA HIS A 216 -6.22 -10.53 8.21
C HIS A 216 -6.15 -10.79 6.71
N VAL A 217 -5.84 -9.75 5.95
CA VAL A 217 -5.84 -9.78 4.48
C VAL A 217 -4.45 -9.44 3.93
N PHE A 218 -4.19 -9.91 2.71
CA PHE A 218 -2.92 -9.71 2.00
C PHE A 218 -3.17 -8.98 0.68
N GLY A 219 -2.55 -7.83 0.51
CA GLY A 219 -2.69 -6.98 -0.67
C GLY A 219 -2.33 -7.71 -1.97
N GLY A 220 -3.21 -7.63 -2.95
CA GLY A 220 -3.10 -8.31 -4.24
C GLY A 220 -3.43 -9.79 -4.24
N SER A 221 -3.71 -10.42 -3.08
CA SER A 221 -3.97 -11.86 -2.99
C SER A 221 -5.32 -12.18 -2.36
N THR A 222 -5.67 -11.56 -1.24
CA THR A 222 -6.94 -11.83 -0.56
C THR A 222 -8.09 -11.19 -1.33
N ILE A 223 -9.11 -11.96 -1.62
CA ILE A 223 -10.32 -11.48 -2.27
C ILE A 223 -11.19 -10.76 -1.23
N ILE A 224 -11.48 -9.50 -1.47
CA ILE A 224 -12.34 -8.66 -0.61
C ILE A 224 -13.80 -8.80 -1.01
N ALA A 225 -14.07 -8.78 -2.31
CA ALA A 225 -15.42 -8.85 -2.83
C ALA A 225 -15.46 -9.45 -4.23
N ARG A 226 -16.66 -9.85 -4.64
CA ARG A 226 -17.00 -10.27 -6.00
C ARG A 226 -18.03 -9.31 -6.57
N LEU A 227 -17.83 -8.88 -7.81
CA LEU A 227 -18.86 -8.16 -8.57
C LEU A 227 -19.96 -9.16 -8.94
N SER A 228 -21.21 -8.78 -8.74
CA SER A 228 -22.35 -9.54 -9.25
C SER A 228 -22.34 -9.46 -10.78
N ASP A 229 -22.55 -10.58 -11.44
CA ASP A 229 -22.77 -10.59 -12.88
C ASP A 229 -24.02 -9.71 -13.17
N SER A 230 -23.83 -8.68 -13.97
CA SER A 230 -24.87 -7.73 -14.39
C SER A 230 -25.64 -8.28 -15.58
#